data_731f5fd07549067bc38cce37a13db863
#
_entry.id   731f5fd07549067bc38cce37a13db863
#
_cell.length_a   1.000
_cell.length_b   1.000
_cell.length_c   1.000
_cell.angle_alpha   90.00
_cell.angle_beta   90.00
_cell.angle_gamma   90.00
#
_symmetry.space_group_name_H-M   'P 1'
#
loop_
_entity.id
_entity.type
_entity.pdbx_description
1 polymer ?
#
loop_
_entity_poly.entity_id
_entity_poly.type
_entity_poly.pdbx_seq_one_letter_code
_entity_poly.pdbx_strand_id
1 'polypeptide(L)'
;MKFTRIITHDTTFHADEVIAVAMLKFAGFEFEIIRTRKPEILEQALTDTNIMVLDVGGDYNPEMLNFDHHQDRNLLSAAGLIYQQYKDLLCPPDAQTYFEEFISSIDLIDTNRDNILGLWATLPSGFRNTSNIIGGFNREVTDSAGQDLQFKTAVDFAVIIIENEVYRAIKKAKSEAEYHSRLILPNNVAVFDEFSTVWKSKEDHIFVVLPHANGWQIQTRDTTIAVVPESIAQCEGFVFRHISGFMAVVKDKNVAVDFAGKL
;
A
#
# COMPACT_ATOMS: atom_id res chain seq x y z
N MET A 1 -4.62 -21.48 -12.28
CA MET A 1 -3.68 -21.77 -13.38
C MET A 1 -2.30 -22.01 -12.79
N LYS A 2 -1.52 -22.91 -13.33
CA LYS A 2 -0.19 -23.21 -12.78
C LYS A 2 0.84 -22.99 -13.89
N PHE A 3 1.56 -21.87 -13.85
CA PHE A 3 2.72 -21.62 -14.70
C PHE A 3 3.99 -21.97 -13.94
N THR A 4 5.07 -22.22 -14.64
CA THR A 4 6.37 -22.60 -14.06
C THR A 4 7.48 -21.63 -14.43
N ARG A 5 7.20 -20.70 -15.33
CA ARG A 5 8.17 -19.69 -15.80
C ARG A 5 7.51 -18.36 -15.97
N ILE A 6 8.28 -17.30 -15.75
CA ILE A 6 7.97 -15.94 -16.13
C ILE A 6 9.02 -15.49 -17.14
N ILE A 7 8.57 -14.91 -18.25
CA ILE A 7 9.43 -14.21 -19.19
C ILE A 7 9.12 -12.70 -19.08
N THR A 8 10.16 -11.89 -18.90
CA THR A 8 10.10 -10.45 -18.99
C THR A 8 11.28 -9.92 -19.80
N HIS A 9 11.30 -8.63 -20.07
CA HIS A 9 12.38 -8.05 -20.88
C HIS A 9 13.73 -8.04 -20.16
N ASP A 10 14.80 -8.10 -20.91
CA ASP A 10 16.18 -7.93 -20.45
C ASP A 10 16.60 -6.44 -20.40
N THR A 11 17.87 -6.20 -20.07
CA THR A 11 18.49 -4.88 -19.89
C THR A 11 17.95 -4.11 -18.66
N THR A 12 17.65 -2.82 -18.80
CA THR A 12 17.09 -2.00 -17.72
C THR A 12 15.69 -2.48 -17.38
N PHE A 13 15.42 -2.65 -16.09
CA PHE A 13 14.09 -3.00 -15.58
C PHE A 13 13.43 -1.81 -14.89
N HIS A 14 12.11 -1.83 -14.85
CA HIS A 14 11.27 -0.83 -14.21
C HIS A 14 10.58 -1.37 -12.96
N ALA A 15 9.78 -0.54 -12.32
CA ALA A 15 9.12 -0.95 -11.11
C ALA A 15 7.93 -1.86 -11.35
N ASP A 16 7.27 -1.72 -12.49
CA ASP A 16 6.03 -2.42 -12.77
C ASP A 16 6.21 -3.92 -12.94
N GLU A 17 7.17 -4.40 -13.78
CA GLU A 17 7.43 -5.83 -13.89
C GLU A 17 8.08 -6.40 -12.61
N VAL A 18 8.90 -5.60 -11.89
CA VAL A 18 9.46 -6.01 -10.60
C VAL A 18 8.38 -6.21 -9.55
N ILE A 19 7.43 -5.27 -9.44
CA ILE A 19 6.28 -5.36 -8.52
C ILE A 19 5.33 -6.49 -8.96
N ALA A 20 5.09 -6.67 -10.26
CA ALA A 20 4.28 -7.77 -10.78
C ALA A 20 4.85 -9.14 -10.34
N VAL A 21 6.15 -9.36 -10.54
CA VAL A 21 6.84 -10.58 -10.11
C VAL A 21 6.82 -10.73 -8.58
N ALA A 22 7.01 -9.63 -7.84
CA ALA A 22 6.97 -9.64 -6.37
C ALA A 22 5.59 -10.02 -5.84
N MET A 23 4.50 -9.51 -6.44
CA MET A 23 3.13 -9.89 -6.09
C MET A 23 2.88 -11.40 -6.29
N LEU A 24 3.36 -11.96 -7.41
CA LEU A 24 3.22 -13.40 -7.69
C LEU A 24 4.01 -14.25 -6.67
N LYS A 25 5.23 -13.84 -6.30
CA LYS A 25 5.99 -14.50 -5.23
C LYS A 25 5.27 -14.42 -3.88
N PHE A 26 4.77 -13.24 -3.52
CA PHE A 26 4.00 -13.03 -2.30
C PHE A 26 2.73 -13.89 -2.25
N ALA A 27 2.05 -14.06 -3.40
CA ALA A 27 0.90 -14.94 -3.54
C ALA A 27 1.25 -16.46 -3.48
N GLY A 28 2.52 -16.81 -3.34
CA GLY A 28 2.99 -18.20 -3.16
C GLY A 28 3.23 -18.95 -4.47
N PHE A 29 3.33 -18.26 -5.61
CA PHE A 29 3.71 -18.94 -6.86
C PHE A 29 5.22 -19.23 -6.89
N GLU A 30 5.55 -20.40 -7.39
CA GLU A 30 6.93 -20.85 -7.63
C GLU A 30 7.21 -20.90 -9.13
N PHE A 31 8.25 -20.19 -9.58
CA PHE A 31 8.59 -20.07 -11.00
C PHE A 31 10.06 -19.72 -11.21
N GLU A 32 10.54 -20.03 -12.40
CA GLU A 32 11.81 -19.55 -12.93
C GLU A 32 11.60 -18.21 -13.66
N ILE A 33 12.55 -17.28 -13.57
CA ILE A 33 12.51 -16.00 -14.28
C ILE A 33 13.53 -16.03 -15.41
N ILE A 34 13.07 -15.72 -16.62
CA ILE A 34 13.91 -15.57 -17.82
C ILE A 34 13.72 -14.14 -18.32
N ARG A 35 14.83 -13.41 -18.48
CA ARG A 35 14.79 -12.05 -19.02
C ARG A 35 15.32 -12.03 -20.44
N THR A 36 14.49 -11.63 -21.40
CA THR A 36 14.86 -11.64 -22.81
C THR A 36 13.91 -10.82 -23.68
N ARG A 37 14.44 -10.25 -24.79
CA ARG A 37 13.67 -9.68 -25.90
C ARG A 37 13.84 -10.47 -27.20
N LYS A 38 14.39 -11.69 -27.15
CA LYS A 38 14.60 -12.52 -28.34
C LYS A 38 13.27 -12.94 -28.95
N PRO A 39 12.97 -12.56 -30.21
CA PRO A 39 11.67 -12.84 -30.84
C PRO A 39 11.31 -14.32 -30.83
N GLU A 40 12.27 -15.19 -31.13
CA GLU A 40 12.06 -16.64 -31.19
C GLU A 40 11.64 -17.26 -29.85
N ILE A 41 12.04 -16.66 -28.72
CA ILE A 41 11.63 -17.10 -27.40
C ILE A 41 10.25 -16.54 -27.06
N LEU A 42 10.01 -15.28 -27.39
CA LEU A 42 8.73 -14.61 -27.13
C LEU A 42 7.59 -15.24 -27.92
N GLU A 43 7.79 -15.52 -29.21
CA GLU A 43 6.78 -16.17 -30.07
C GLU A 43 6.32 -17.52 -29.51
N GLN A 44 7.24 -18.31 -28.96
CA GLN A 44 6.90 -19.56 -28.30
C GLN A 44 6.18 -19.35 -26.96
N ALA A 45 6.65 -18.41 -26.15
CA ALA A 45 6.11 -18.12 -24.84
C ALA A 45 4.68 -17.60 -24.90
N LEU A 46 4.37 -16.70 -25.84
CA LEU A 46 3.03 -16.12 -26.00
C LEU A 46 1.92 -17.15 -26.30
N THR A 47 2.30 -18.35 -26.73
CA THR A 47 1.37 -19.45 -27.04
C THR A 47 1.43 -20.62 -26.06
N ASP A 48 2.28 -20.54 -25.02
CA ASP A 48 2.43 -21.61 -23.99
C ASP A 48 1.81 -21.18 -22.67
N THR A 49 0.69 -21.77 -22.28
CA THR A 49 -0.02 -21.49 -21.03
C THR A 49 0.73 -21.92 -19.75
N ASN A 50 1.90 -22.54 -19.85
CA ASN A 50 2.79 -22.81 -18.71
C ASN A 50 3.81 -21.69 -18.47
N ILE A 51 3.82 -20.68 -19.35
CA ILE A 51 4.72 -19.52 -19.29
C ILE A 51 3.89 -18.25 -19.14
N MET A 52 4.21 -17.43 -18.16
CA MET A 52 3.66 -16.08 -18.05
C MET A 52 4.62 -15.09 -18.71
N VAL A 53 4.09 -14.22 -19.56
CA VAL A 53 4.85 -13.15 -20.22
C VAL A 53 4.44 -11.81 -19.61
N LEU A 54 5.41 -11.05 -19.08
CA LEU A 54 5.21 -9.78 -18.39
C LEU A 54 6.00 -8.66 -19.05
N ASP A 55 5.33 -7.55 -19.33
CA ASP A 55 5.94 -6.30 -19.77
C ASP A 55 6.80 -6.44 -21.05
N VAL A 56 6.46 -7.40 -21.89
CA VAL A 56 7.13 -7.69 -23.17
C VAL A 56 6.23 -8.53 -24.05
N GLY A 57 6.43 -8.45 -25.37
CA GLY A 57 5.75 -9.33 -26.34
C GLY A 57 4.57 -8.66 -27.06
N GLY A 58 4.09 -7.51 -26.62
CA GLY A 58 3.04 -6.74 -27.28
C GLY A 58 1.67 -7.40 -27.27
N ASP A 59 1.38 -8.25 -26.27
CA ASP A 59 0.10 -8.94 -26.15
C ASP A 59 -0.48 -8.87 -24.73
N TYR A 60 -1.77 -8.57 -24.65
CA TYR A 60 -2.54 -8.67 -23.41
C TYR A 60 -3.64 -9.73 -23.57
N ASN A 61 -3.38 -10.90 -23.07
CA ASN A 61 -4.30 -12.04 -23.09
C ASN A 61 -4.17 -12.84 -21.80
N PRO A 62 -4.99 -12.53 -20.76
CA PRO A 62 -4.91 -13.21 -19.47
C PRO A 62 -5.16 -14.72 -19.53
N GLU A 63 -5.92 -15.22 -20.54
CA GLU A 63 -6.15 -16.66 -20.72
C GLU A 63 -4.88 -17.38 -21.16
N MET A 64 -4.00 -16.68 -21.89
CA MET A 64 -2.69 -17.16 -22.32
C MET A 64 -1.57 -16.74 -21.37
N LEU A 65 -1.86 -16.08 -20.26
CA LEU A 65 -0.91 -15.52 -19.29
C LEU A 65 0.00 -14.43 -19.87
N ASN A 66 -0.49 -13.66 -20.85
CA ASN A 66 0.24 -12.55 -21.46
C ASN A 66 -0.23 -11.22 -20.87
N PHE A 67 0.69 -10.46 -20.28
CA PHE A 67 0.42 -9.23 -19.55
C PHE A 67 1.41 -8.13 -19.98
N ASP A 68 1.33 -7.74 -21.25
CA ASP A 68 2.03 -6.57 -21.77
C ASP A 68 1.04 -5.44 -22.06
N HIS A 69 1.45 -4.21 -21.90
CA HIS A 69 0.60 -3.02 -22.05
C HIS A 69 1.07 -2.07 -23.17
N HIS A 70 2.24 -2.30 -23.76
CA HIS A 70 2.87 -1.38 -24.71
C HIS A 70 2.07 -1.16 -26.00
N GLN A 71 1.20 -2.11 -26.39
CA GLN A 71 0.36 -2.04 -27.59
C GLN A 71 -0.87 -1.15 -27.43
N ASP A 72 -1.32 -0.86 -26.19
CA ASP A 72 -2.49 -0.03 -25.93
C ASP A 72 -2.28 0.86 -24.69
N ARG A 73 -2.26 2.18 -24.90
CA ARG A 73 -2.09 3.18 -23.83
C ARG A 73 -3.20 3.21 -22.79
N ASN A 74 -4.32 2.55 -23.01
CA ASN A 74 -5.43 2.44 -22.07
C ASN A 74 -5.24 1.28 -21.09
N LEU A 75 -4.33 0.36 -21.35
CA LEU A 75 -4.00 -0.73 -20.44
C LEU A 75 -3.23 -0.19 -19.23
N LEU A 76 -3.36 -0.87 -18.11
CA LEU A 76 -2.52 -0.68 -16.94
C LEU A 76 -1.12 -1.22 -17.22
N SER A 77 -0.13 -0.78 -16.45
CA SER A 77 1.22 -1.37 -16.47
C SER A 77 1.18 -2.86 -16.07
N ALA A 78 2.28 -3.58 -16.24
CA ALA A 78 2.36 -4.99 -15.87
C ALA A 78 1.96 -5.22 -14.40
N ALA A 79 2.33 -4.30 -13.47
CA ALA A 79 1.89 -4.37 -12.08
C ALA A 79 0.35 -4.26 -11.95
N GLY A 80 -0.26 -3.31 -12.63
CA GLY A 80 -1.70 -3.12 -12.61
C GLY A 80 -2.46 -4.32 -13.17
N LEU A 81 -1.99 -4.87 -14.29
CA LEU A 81 -2.60 -6.05 -14.95
C LEU A 81 -2.51 -7.30 -14.06
N ILE A 82 -1.37 -7.55 -13.42
CA ILE A 82 -1.19 -8.67 -12.49
C ILE A 82 -2.05 -8.47 -11.24
N TYR A 83 -2.12 -7.25 -10.71
CA TYR A 83 -3.02 -6.97 -9.59
C TYR A 83 -4.48 -7.29 -9.92
N GLN A 84 -4.99 -6.81 -11.06
CA GLN A 84 -6.36 -7.10 -11.48
C GLN A 84 -6.65 -8.61 -11.56
N GLN A 85 -5.70 -9.39 -12.05
CA GLN A 85 -5.85 -10.83 -12.23
C GLN A 85 -5.77 -11.63 -10.92
N TYR A 86 -4.96 -11.19 -9.96
CA TYR A 86 -4.60 -12.00 -8.78
C TYR A 86 -4.92 -11.32 -7.43
N LYS A 87 -5.62 -10.19 -7.41
CA LYS A 87 -5.90 -9.42 -6.17
C LYS A 87 -6.51 -10.24 -5.04
N ASP A 88 -7.34 -11.24 -5.36
CA ASP A 88 -7.99 -12.11 -4.36
C ASP A 88 -6.99 -13.04 -3.64
N LEU A 89 -5.80 -13.27 -4.23
CA LEU A 89 -4.70 -14.01 -3.61
C LEU A 89 -3.76 -13.11 -2.80
N LEU A 90 -3.82 -11.79 -3.01
CA LEU A 90 -2.92 -10.83 -2.40
C LEU A 90 -3.46 -10.27 -1.08
N CYS A 91 -4.74 -9.93 -1.04
CA CYS A 91 -5.33 -9.38 0.16
C CYS A 91 -6.86 -9.61 0.23
N PRO A 92 -7.45 -9.54 1.45
CA PRO A 92 -8.90 -9.67 1.64
C PRO A 92 -9.69 -8.64 0.84
N PRO A 93 -10.92 -8.96 0.41
CA PRO A 93 -11.74 -8.09 -0.45
C PRO A 93 -11.96 -6.68 0.11
N ASP A 94 -12.13 -6.53 1.41
CA ASP A 94 -12.32 -5.25 2.09
C ASP A 94 -11.05 -4.39 2.12
N ALA A 95 -9.87 -4.99 1.92
CA ALA A 95 -8.58 -4.29 1.86
C ALA A 95 -8.12 -3.98 0.43
N GLN A 96 -8.72 -4.59 -0.60
CA GLN A 96 -8.25 -4.49 -2.00
C GLN A 96 -8.17 -3.05 -2.49
N THR A 97 -9.19 -2.23 -2.24
CA THR A 97 -9.19 -0.81 -2.67
C THR A 97 -8.02 -0.02 -2.09
N TYR A 98 -7.61 -0.32 -0.86
CA TYR A 98 -6.48 0.37 -0.21
C TYR A 98 -5.13 -0.12 -0.72
N PHE A 99 -5.01 -1.40 -1.09
CA PHE A 99 -3.80 -1.90 -1.74
C PHE A 99 -3.71 -1.41 -3.20
N GLU A 100 -4.84 -1.28 -3.88
CA GLU A 100 -4.92 -0.70 -5.22
C GLU A 100 -4.39 0.74 -5.29
N GLU A 101 -4.53 1.55 -4.23
CA GLU A 101 -3.92 2.89 -4.15
C GLU A 101 -2.40 2.83 -4.36
N PHE A 102 -1.72 1.83 -3.79
CA PHE A 102 -0.28 1.62 -3.99
C PHE A 102 0.03 1.19 -5.42
N ILE A 103 -0.67 0.18 -5.94
CA ILE A 103 -0.46 -0.33 -7.31
C ILE A 103 -0.71 0.78 -8.35
N SER A 104 -1.76 1.57 -8.16
CA SER A 104 -2.07 2.71 -9.03
C SER A 104 -0.94 3.74 -9.07
N SER A 105 -0.17 3.91 -7.99
CA SER A 105 0.98 4.82 -8.00
C SER A 105 2.12 4.32 -8.89
N ILE A 106 2.33 3.00 -8.97
CA ILE A 106 3.29 2.38 -9.89
C ILE A 106 2.81 2.53 -11.32
N ASP A 107 1.54 2.18 -11.56
CA ASP A 107 0.89 2.26 -12.87
C ASP A 107 0.94 3.67 -13.47
N LEU A 108 0.61 4.70 -12.68
CA LEU A 108 0.65 6.09 -13.11
C LEU A 108 2.06 6.56 -13.52
N ILE A 109 3.08 6.14 -12.78
CA ILE A 109 4.48 6.51 -13.08
C ILE A 109 4.95 5.82 -14.36
N ASP A 110 4.68 4.53 -14.52
CA ASP A 110 5.12 3.75 -15.65
C ASP A 110 4.45 4.21 -16.95
N THR A 111 3.13 4.31 -16.94
CA THR A 111 2.36 4.73 -18.14
C THR A 111 2.39 6.24 -18.36
N ASN A 112 2.96 7.05 -17.46
CA ASN A 112 2.91 8.51 -17.44
C ASN A 112 1.49 9.08 -17.66
N ARG A 113 0.49 8.39 -17.15
CA ARG A 113 -0.91 8.79 -17.27
C ARG A 113 -1.12 10.11 -16.54
N ASP A 114 -1.97 10.96 -17.09
CA ASP A 114 -2.25 12.30 -16.54
C ASP A 114 -1.00 13.21 -16.39
N ASN A 115 0.07 12.93 -17.13
CA ASN A 115 1.34 13.67 -17.06
C ASN A 115 1.93 13.68 -15.64
N ILE A 116 1.83 12.57 -14.92
CA ILE A 116 2.30 12.47 -13.53
C ILE A 116 3.80 12.77 -13.38
N LEU A 117 4.61 12.44 -14.40
CA LEU A 117 6.05 12.75 -14.39
C LEU A 117 6.30 14.27 -14.42
N GLY A 118 5.44 15.03 -15.11
CA GLY A 118 5.50 16.50 -15.09
C GLY A 118 5.19 17.07 -13.72
N LEU A 119 4.19 16.55 -13.02
CA LEU A 119 3.88 16.91 -11.63
C LEU A 119 5.02 16.50 -10.70
N TRP A 120 5.56 15.30 -10.87
CA TRP A 120 6.69 14.80 -10.08
C TRP A 120 7.91 15.72 -10.17
N ALA A 121 8.21 16.24 -11.35
CA ALA A 121 9.36 17.13 -11.59
C ALA A 121 9.27 18.45 -10.80
N THR A 122 8.10 18.83 -10.27
CA THR A 122 7.93 20.03 -9.42
C THR A 122 8.32 19.80 -7.95
N LEU A 123 8.51 18.54 -7.55
CA LEU A 123 8.90 18.19 -6.19
C LEU A 123 10.40 18.45 -5.96
N PRO A 124 10.84 18.67 -4.71
CA PRO A 124 12.26 18.80 -4.40
C PRO A 124 13.07 17.59 -4.89
N SER A 125 14.28 17.80 -5.40
CA SER A 125 15.14 16.77 -6.01
C SER A 125 15.47 15.58 -5.11
N GLY A 126 15.27 15.68 -3.80
CA GLY A 126 15.47 14.60 -2.83
C GLY A 126 14.30 13.63 -2.71
N PHE A 127 13.12 13.98 -3.24
CA PHE A 127 11.98 13.06 -3.20
C PHE A 127 12.23 11.82 -4.04
N ARG A 128 11.81 10.67 -3.53
CA ARG A 128 11.88 9.38 -4.22
C ARG A 128 10.55 8.66 -4.02
N ASN A 129 9.97 8.15 -5.11
CA ASN A 129 8.87 7.21 -5.09
C ASN A 129 9.38 5.77 -5.16
N THR A 130 8.49 4.80 -5.05
CA THR A 130 8.83 3.38 -5.13
C THR A 130 9.52 3.03 -6.46
N SER A 131 9.04 3.57 -7.59
CA SER A 131 9.64 3.33 -8.91
C SER A 131 11.09 3.85 -8.97
N ASN A 132 11.37 5.02 -8.41
CA ASN A 132 12.75 5.53 -8.33
C ASN A 132 13.66 4.65 -7.46
N ILE A 133 13.13 4.12 -6.35
CA ILE A 133 13.91 3.26 -5.45
C ILE A 133 14.22 1.93 -6.14
N ILE A 134 13.24 1.31 -6.79
CA ILE A 134 13.42 0.07 -7.56
C ILE A 134 14.36 0.31 -8.73
N GLY A 135 14.16 1.38 -9.50
CA GLY A 135 15.05 1.76 -10.59
C GLY A 135 16.52 1.94 -10.17
N GLY A 136 16.75 2.31 -8.90
CA GLY A 136 18.10 2.41 -8.31
C GLY A 136 18.87 1.09 -8.20
N PHE A 137 18.22 -0.05 -8.40
CA PHE A 137 18.87 -1.35 -8.49
C PHE A 137 19.52 -1.60 -9.87
N ASN A 138 19.17 -0.85 -10.91
CA ASN A 138 19.83 -0.86 -12.21
C ASN A 138 21.21 -0.19 -12.09
N ARG A 139 22.19 -0.92 -11.57
CA ARG A 139 23.56 -0.43 -11.46
C ARG A 139 24.31 -0.70 -12.76
N GLU A 140 25.42 -0.01 -12.96
CA GLU A 140 26.30 -0.25 -14.12
C GLU A 140 26.86 -1.67 -14.11
N VAL A 141 26.18 -2.58 -14.81
CA VAL A 141 26.60 -3.97 -15.02
C VAL A 141 26.48 -4.25 -16.51
N THR A 142 27.55 -4.79 -17.08
CA THR A 142 27.68 -4.97 -18.52
C THR A 142 27.28 -6.35 -19.02
N ASP A 143 27.15 -7.33 -18.14
CA ASP A 143 26.78 -8.70 -18.50
C ASP A 143 25.35 -9.04 -18.04
N SER A 144 24.70 -9.95 -18.76
CA SER A 144 23.33 -10.36 -18.50
C SER A 144 23.16 -11.04 -17.14
N ALA A 145 24.11 -11.83 -16.69
CA ALA A 145 24.04 -12.54 -15.42
C ALA A 145 24.02 -11.57 -14.23
N GLY A 146 24.82 -10.50 -14.30
CA GLY A 146 24.82 -9.44 -13.30
C GLY A 146 23.52 -8.65 -13.30
N GLN A 147 22.96 -8.36 -14.47
CA GLN A 147 21.65 -7.69 -14.61
C GLN A 147 20.51 -8.55 -14.05
N ASP A 148 20.53 -9.85 -14.29
CA ASP A 148 19.53 -10.79 -13.75
C ASP A 148 19.64 -10.92 -12.23
N LEU A 149 20.85 -10.86 -11.68
CA LEU A 149 21.05 -10.82 -10.23
C LEU A 149 20.49 -9.52 -9.62
N GLN A 150 20.70 -8.37 -10.28
CA GLN A 150 20.13 -7.10 -9.84
C GLN A 150 18.60 -7.12 -9.87
N PHE A 151 18.00 -7.63 -10.96
CA PHE A 151 16.56 -7.80 -11.07
C PHE A 151 16.02 -8.69 -9.94
N LYS A 152 16.64 -9.85 -9.71
CA LYS A 152 16.25 -10.74 -8.62
C LYS A 152 16.34 -10.05 -7.26
N THR A 153 17.40 -9.28 -7.02
CA THR A 153 17.56 -8.52 -5.77
C THR A 153 16.48 -7.45 -5.61
N ALA A 154 16.12 -6.76 -6.70
CA ALA A 154 15.01 -5.80 -6.72
C ALA A 154 13.66 -6.48 -6.42
N VAL A 155 13.41 -7.65 -6.99
CA VAL A 155 12.20 -8.46 -6.72
C VAL A 155 12.14 -8.89 -5.26
N ASP A 156 13.23 -9.39 -4.69
CA ASP A 156 13.27 -9.83 -3.28
C ASP A 156 13.03 -8.63 -2.33
N PHE A 157 13.55 -7.45 -2.65
CA PHE A 157 13.23 -6.21 -1.94
C PHE A 157 11.76 -5.80 -2.11
N ALA A 158 11.23 -5.91 -3.33
CA ALA A 158 9.84 -5.56 -3.62
C ALA A 158 8.84 -6.48 -2.90
N VAL A 159 9.16 -7.76 -2.64
CA VAL A 159 8.32 -8.65 -1.80
C VAL A 159 8.11 -8.04 -0.41
N ILE A 160 9.14 -7.46 0.20
CA ILE A 160 9.03 -6.79 1.51
C ILE A 160 8.11 -5.56 1.41
N ILE A 161 8.20 -4.81 0.30
CA ILE A 161 7.29 -3.68 0.07
C ILE A 161 5.84 -4.17 -0.04
N ILE A 162 5.58 -5.22 -0.84
CA ILE A 162 4.24 -5.80 -1.01
C ILE A 162 3.67 -6.26 0.34
N GLU A 163 4.46 -6.99 1.13
CA GLU A 163 4.04 -7.43 2.47
C GLU A 163 3.62 -6.25 3.36
N ASN A 164 4.40 -5.18 3.38
CA ASN A 164 4.10 -3.98 4.16
C ASN A 164 2.86 -3.24 3.64
N GLU A 165 2.69 -3.12 2.33
CA GLU A 165 1.54 -2.42 1.74
C GLU A 165 0.23 -3.22 1.90
N VAL A 166 0.28 -4.55 1.78
CA VAL A 166 -0.87 -5.42 2.11
C VAL A 166 -1.23 -5.29 3.59
N TYR A 167 -0.25 -5.32 4.50
CA TYR A 167 -0.50 -5.10 5.92
C TYR A 167 -1.16 -3.73 6.20
N ARG A 168 -0.68 -2.66 5.54
CA ARG A 168 -1.27 -1.32 5.65
C ARG A 168 -2.70 -1.28 5.13
N ALA A 169 -2.97 -1.91 4.00
CA ALA A 169 -4.30 -2.00 3.40
C ALA A 169 -5.30 -2.69 4.35
N ILE A 170 -4.91 -3.85 4.90
CA ILE A 170 -5.73 -4.59 5.88
C ILE A 170 -5.98 -3.75 7.13
N LYS A 171 -4.95 -3.10 7.66
CA LYS A 171 -5.10 -2.23 8.83
C LYS A 171 -6.01 -1.03 8.55
N LYS A 172 -5.93 -0.44 7.35
CA LYS A 172 -6.79 0.68 6.95
C LYS A 172 -8.24 0.23 6.80
N ALA A 173 -8.50 -0.93 6.15
CA ALA A 173 -9.84 -1.51 6.05
C ALA A 173 -10.47 -1.75 7.43
N LYS A 174 -9.71 -2.37 8.34
CA LYS A 174 -10.16 -2.60 9.72
C LYS A 174 -10.48 -1.29 10.43
N SER A 175 -9.64 -0.28 10.29
CA SER A 175 -9.85 1.04 10.92
C SER A 175 -11.07 1.77 10.35
N GLU A 176 -11.35 1.64 9.06
CA GLU A 176 -12.57 2.20 8.46
C GLU A 176 -13.83 1.45 8.93
N ALA A 177 -13.78 0.12 9.03
CA ALA A 177 -14.89 -0.67 9.56
C ALA A 177 -15.21 -0.28 11.01
N GLU A 178 -14.18 -0.13 11.85
CA GLU A 178 -14.32 0.35 13.22
C GLU A 178 -14.88 1.78 13.29
N TYR A 179 -14.42 2.66 12.40
CA TYR A 179 -14.97 4.02 12.30
C TYR A 179 -16.49 4.00 12.05
N HIS A 180 -16.96 3.14 11.19
CA HIS A 180 -18.40 3.02 10.88
C HIS A 180 -19.21 2.40 12.03
N SER A 181 -18.64 1.55 12.86
CA SER A 181 -19.29 0.89 14.00
C SER A 181 -19.07 1.58 15.34
N ARG A 182 -18.35 2.71 15.38
CA ARG A 182 -18.00 3.43 16.61
C ARG A 182 -19.21 3.84 17.44
N LEU A 183 -19.07 3.83 18.75
CA LEU A 183 -20.05 4.43 19.65
C LEU A 183 -19.93 5.96 19.58
N ILE A 184 -21.08 6.65 19.44
CA ILE A 184 -21.14 8.10 19.45
C ILE A 184 -21.90 8.55 20.71
N LEU A 185 -21.28 9.39 21.54
CA LEU A 185 -21.89 9.98 22.72
C LEU A 185 -22.81 11.17 22.32
N PRO A 186 -23.76 11.58 23.18
CA PRO A 186 -24.71 12.66 22.86
C PRO A 186 -24.08 14.00 22.46
N ASN A 187 -22.86 14.29 22.94
CA ASN A 187 -22.07 15.48 22.60
C ASN A 187 -21.18 15.29 21.37
N ASN A 188 -21.45 14.27 20.54
CA ASN A 188 -20.71 13.94 19.32
C ASN A 188 -19.23 13.53 19.56
N VAL A 189 -18.89 13.01 20.72
CA VAL A 189 -17.59 12.35 20.97
C VAL A 189 -17.67 10.92 20.49
N ALA A 190 -16.70 10.47 19.69
CA ALA A 190 -16.62 9.08 19.25
C ALA A 190 -15.76 8.24 20.22
N VAL A 191 -16.21 7.01 20.46
CA VAL A 191 -15.47 6.01 21.27
C VAL A 191 -15.13 4.83 20.38
N PHE A 192 -13.86 4.47 20.34
CA PHE A 192 -13.31 3.36 19.58
C PHE A 192 -12.79 2.28 20.50
N ASP A 193 -12.99 1.01 20.14
CA ASP A 193 -12.48 -0.13 20.90
C ASP A 193 -11.03 -0.49 20.54
N GLU A 194 -10.58 -0.06 19.36
CA GLU A 194 -9.20 -0.22 18.93
C GLU A 194 -8.56 1.16 18.59
N PHE A 195 -7.22 1.20 18.61
CA PHE A 195 -6.51 2.42 18.21
C PHE A 195 -6.65 2.64 16.71
N SER A 196 -7.20 3.78 16.33
CA SER A 196 -7.37 4.21 14.94
C SER A 196 -6.99 5.67 14.78
N THR A 197 -6.47 6.02 13.59
CA THR A 197 -6.19 7.41 13.20
C THR A 197 -7.10 7.90 12.08
N VAL A 198 -7.97 7.04 11.53
CA VAL A 198 -8.88 7.34 10.41
C VAL A 198 -9.80 8.52 10.73
N TRP A 199 -10.28 8.62 11.97
CA TRP A 199 -11.13 9.73 12.42
C TRP A 199 -10.51 11.13 12.21
N LYS A 200 -9.18 11.24 12.12
CA LYS A 200 -8.50 12.53 11.91
C LYS A 200 -8.77 13.15 10.54
N SER A 201 -8.97 12.31 9.54
CA SER A 201 -9.33 12.73 8.18
C SER A 201 -10.82 12.96 7.98
N LYS A 202 -11.65 12.50 8.94
CA LYS A 202 -13.10 12.71 8.98
C LYS A 202 -13.37 13.92 9.88
N GLU A 203 -14.12 14.88 9.43
CA GLU A 203 -14.34 16.11 10.22
C GLU A 203 -15.51 16.03 11.20
N ASP A 204 -15.98 14.81 11.50
CA ASP A 204 -17.20 14.56 12.25
C ASP A 204 -17.06 14.79 13.75
N HIS A 205 -15.87 14.54 14.33
CA HIS A 205 -15.66 14.57 15.78
C HIS A 205 -14.53 15.53 16.17
N ILE A 206 -14.76 16.33 17.22
CA ILE A 206 -13.73 17.18 17.82
C ILE A 206 -12.90 16.36 18.81
N PHE A 207 -13.55 15.56 19.64
CA PHE A 207 -12.91 14.66 20.58
C PHE A 207 -13.22 13.20 20.27
N VAL A 208 -12.27 12.34 20.63
CA VAL A 208 -12.45 10.88 20.56
C VAL A 208 -11.85 10.23 21.80
N VAL A 209 -12.39 9.06 22.16
CA VAL A 209 -11.84 8.15 23.18
C VAL A 209 -11.26 6.94 22.46
N LEU A 210 -10.01 6.60 22.75
CA LEU A 210 -9.24 5.54 22.10
C LEU A 210 -8.44 4.73 23.12
N PRO A 211 -8.15 3.44 22.88
CA PRO A 211 -7.17 2.69 23.66
C PRO A 211 -5.78 3.36 23.62
N HIS A 212 -5.06 3.22 24.72
CA HIS A 212 -3.66 3.65 24.87
C HIS A 212 -2.87 2.58 25.62
N ALA A 213 -1.55 2.49 25.42
CA ALA A 213 -0.70 1.49 26.08
C ALA A 213 -0.83 1.49 27.63
N ASN A 214 -1.14 2.65 28.22
CA ASN A 214 -1.29 2.81 29.67
C ASN A 214 -2.75 3.00 30.12
N GLY A 215 -3.73 2.66 29.27
CA GLY A 215 -5.16 2.82 29.58
C GLY A 215 -5.98 3.34 28.41
N TRP A 216 -6.68 4.45 28.58
CA TRP A 216 -7.56 5.05 27.57
C TRP A 216 -7.25 6.53 27.43
N GLN A 217 -7.12 6.96 26.18
CA GLN A 217 -6.85 8.36 25.87
C GLN A 217 -8.11 9.07 25.39
N ILE A 218 -8.25 10.32 25.79
CA ILE A 218 -9.12 11.31 25.17
C ILE A 218 -8.23 12.17 24.29
N GLN A 219 -8.56 12.30 23.02
CA GLN A 219 -7.75 13.06 22.07
C GLN A 219 -8.62 14.06 21.32
N THR A 220 -8.13 15.30 21.14
CA THR A 220 -8.74 16.26 20.24
C THR A 220 -8.17 16.13 18.83
N ARG A 221 -8.99 16.46 17.83
CA ARG A 221 -8.57 16.52 16.44
C ARG A 221 -7.59 17.67 16.20
N ASP A 222 -7.90 18.81 16.76
CA ASP A 222 -7.14 20.05 16.55
C ASP A 222 -7.16 20.92 17.82
N THR A 223 -5.98 21.23 18.33
CA THR A 223 -5.82 22.04 19.56
C THR A 223 -6.18 23.51 19.35
N THR A 224 -6.32 23.96 18.10
CA THR A 224 -6.81 25.32 17.81
C THR A 224 -8.32 25.42 17.93
N ILE A 225 -9.03 24.29 17.84
CA ILE A 225 -10.50 24.20 18.00
C ILE A 225 -10.87 23.94 19.46
N ALA A 226 -10.24 22.92 20.05
CA ALA A 226 -10.49 22.52 21.43
C ALA A 226 -9.30 21.79 22.03
N VAL A 227 -9.19 21.78 23.34
CA VAL A 227 -8.16 21.03 24.08
C VAL A 227 -8.82 20.17 25.16
N VAL A 228 -8.21 19.05 25.51
CA VAL A 228 -8.62 18.28 26.69
C VAL A 228 -8.37 19.11 27.92
N PRO A 229 -9.41 19.43 28.76
CA PRO A 229 -9.27 20.31 29.90
C PRO A 229 -8.32 19.77 30.97
N GLU A 230 -7.72 20.67 31.76
CA GLU A 230 -6.84 20.31 32.87
C GLU A 230 -7.57 19.57 33.99
N SER A 231 -8.88 19.76 34.11
CA SER A 231 -9.74 19.08 35.11
C SER A 231 -9.71 17.54 34.99
N ILE A 232 -9.25 16.98 33.85
CA ILE A 232 -9.04 15.53 33.70
C ILE A 232 -8.04 14.98 34.75
N ALA A 233 -7.13 15.82 35.26
CA ALA A 233 -6.18 15.44 36.32
C ALA A 233 -6.86 15.07 37.64
N GLN A 234 -8.13 15.41 37.82
CA GLN A 234 -8.93 15.06 38.99
C GLN A 234 -9.65 13.72 38.83
N CYS A 235 -9.62 13.10 37.64
CA CYS A 235 -10.25 11.82 37.40
C CYS A 235 -9.49 10.67 38.08
N GLU A 236 -10.24 9.66 38.53
CA GLU A 236 -9.66 8.43 39.04
C GLU A 236 -8.78 7.77 37.97
N GLY A 237 -7.61 7.29 38.37
CA GLY A 237 -6.69 6.63 37.46
C GLY A 237 -6.05 7.56 36.41
N PHE A 238 -6.02 8.88 36.64
CA PHE A 238 -5.28 9.80 35.80
C PHE A 238 -3.81 9.37 35.62
N VAL A 239 -3.32 9.37 34.37
CA VAL A 239 -1.96 8.97 34.04
C VAL A 239 -1.13 10.18 33.60
N PHE A 240 -1.58 10.89 32.61
CA PHE A 240 -0.96 12.15 32.17
C PHE A 240 -1.89 12.95 31.23
N ARG A 241 -1.57 14.22 31.07
CA ARG A 241 -2.10 15.11 30.05
C ARG A 241 -0.94 15.78 29.33
N HIS A 242 -0.97 15.76 27.99
CA HIS A 242 0.03 16.44 27.20
C HIS A 242 -0.07 17.97 27.43
N ILE A 243 1.07 18.66 27.47
CA ILE A 243 1.14 20.09 27.77
C ILE A 243 0.29 20.96 26.83
N SER A 244 0.22 20.60 25.54
CA SER A 244 -0.63 21.30 24.56
C SER A 244 -2.13 20.96 24.71
N GLY A 245 -2.51 19.99 25.54
CA GLY A 245 -3.88 19.53 25.68
C GLY A 245 -4.40 18.73 24.51
N PHE A 246 -3.56 18.29 23.56
CA PHE A 246 -4.05 17.50 22.44
C PHE A 246 -4.56 16.13 22.86
N MET A 247 -4.07 15.60 23.98
CA MET A 247 -4.53 14.33 24.55
C MET A 247 -4.30 14.26 26.05
N ALA A 248 -5.07 13.38 26.69
CA ALA A 248 -4.84 12.93 28.06
C ALA A 248 -5.16 11.46 28.21
N VAL A 249 -4.60 10.79 29.21
CA VAL A 249 -4.76 9.35 29.46
C VAL A 249 -5.24 9.12 30.88
N VAL A 250 -6.24 8.23 31.02
CA VAL A 250 -6.72 7.65 32.27
C VAL A 250 -6.69 6.13 32.16
N LYS A 251 -6.67 5.41 33.30
CA LYS A 251 -6.55 3.94 33.27
C LYS A 251 -7.81 3.22 32.81
N ASP A 252 -8.97 3.73 33.16
CA ASP A 252 -10.25 3.06 32.92
C ASP A 252 -11.03 3.66 31.76
N LYS A 253 -11.64 2.80 30.93
CA LYS A 253 -12.46 3.19 29.78
C LYS A 253 -13.67 4.03 30.19
N ASN A 254 -14.38 3.59 31.21
CA ASN A 254 -15.61 4.25 31.63
C ASN A 254 -15.31 5.66 32.17
N VAL A 255 -14.20 5.83 32.89
CA VAL A 255 -13.72 7.15 33.36
C VAL A 255 -13.42 8.07 32.15
N ALA A 256 -12.76 7.55 31.10
CA ALA A 256 -12.51 8.30 29.89
C ALA A 256 -13.80 8.71 29.17
N VAL A 257 -14.74 7.77 29.03
CA VAL A 257 -16.05 7.97 28.39
C VAL A 257 -16.90 8.98 29.18
N ASP A 258 -16.99 8.82 30.51
CA ASP A 258 -17.75 9.73 31.38
C ASP A 258 -17.20 11.15 31.37
N PHE A 259 -15.86 11.29 31.32
CA PHE A 259 -15.25 12.61 31.22
C PHE A 259 -15.50 13.22 29.85
N ALA A 260 -15.26 12.44 28.78
CA ALA A 260 -15.45 12.91 27.42
C ALA A 260 -16.92 13.25 27.09
N GLY A 261 -17.86 12.54 27.71
CA GLY A 261 -19.30 12.84 27.60
C GLY A 261 -19.73 14.19 28.18
N LYS A 262 -18.85 14.89 28.89
CA LYS A 262 -19.09 16.22 29.47
C LYS A 262 -18.37 17.36 28.74
N LEU A 263 -17.56 17.03 27.70
CA LEU A 263 -16.86 17.99 26.85
C LEU A 263 -17.83 18.58 25.81
#